data_9689e17ca66ecca037ba70eaa946d53d
#
_entry.id   9689e17ca66ecca037ba70eaa946d53d
#
_cell.length_a   1.000
_cell.length_b   1.000
_cell.length_c   1.000
_cell.angle_alpha   90.00
_cell.angle_beta   90.00
_cell.angle_gamma   90.00
#
_symmetry.space_group_name_H-M   'P 1'
#
loop_
_entity.id
_entity.type
_entity.pdbx_description
1 polymer ?
#
loop_
_entity_poly.entity_id
_entity_poly.type
_entity_poly.pdbx_seq_one_letter_code
_entity_poly.pdbx_strand_id
1 'polypeptide(L)'
;MFNFTKYNDNAPLINVVDAMMGQGKSTWLINTVNKSMLSTFDDITPPKIIIVTPYLDEVTRFKEECPLADFKSPEAYGQSKTDNFHELLEAGHNIVTTHALWKGVNRITYDLVSKHNYWLFIDEMMDCVEHCKVISKSDFKMLSSYNPISIADDGRILWNHDNEPNYKGRFDKEKAMCENGNLYRFKDKSNFWVFPIDFLASFDEVWVLTYLWKGSIMDSYTKAAGYRVHHHTLEGFELAPHPLLDEGPMRAKIASLITIVSDPKLNAIGDIPKYGRRVCPLSSSWYKKQGAAGLTRLRNATYNYFNNKVIGDASLSMWTCYSDYESKLKGNGYTKGFVPCNARATNKHRHKTNLAYMIDYYMVPTVKGFIESRGVTVDQDQYALSALVQWIFRSAIRDGKPITLFIPSERMRGLLLGWLNPKPVELAMAA
;
A
#
# COMPACT_ATOMS: atom_id res chain seq x y z
N MET A 1 -6.58 -20.04 15.35
CA MET A 1 -5.18 -20.27 15.75
C MET A 1 -4.34 -20.06 14.52
N PHE A 2 -3.64 -18.94 14.39
CA PHE A 2 -2.68 -18.77 13.30
C PHE A 2 -1.52 -19.73 13.57
N ASN A 3 -1.59 -20.93 13.01
CA ASN A 3 -0.45 -21.83 12.98
C ASN A 3 0.49 -21.29 11.90
N PHE A 4 1.52 -20.56 12.32
CA PHE A 4 2.68 -20.22 11.48
C PHE A 4 3.50 -21.51 11.22
N THR A 5 2.88 -22.47 10.55
CA THR A 5 3.56 -23.71 10.17
C THR A 5 4.33 -23.48 8.88
N LYS A 6 5.59 -23.92 8.92
CA LYS A 6 6.50 -24.11 7.77
C LYS A 6 5.72 -24.48 6.50
N TYR A 7 6.20 -23.97 5.36
CA TYR A 7 5.75 -24.27 4.01
C TYR A 7 5.04 -25.62 3.91
N ASN A 8 3.73 -25.56 3.79
CA ASN A 8 2.88 -26.71 3.54
C ASN A 8 2.40 -26.57 2.09
N ASP A 9 2.49 -27.62 1.28
CA ASP A 9 2.02 -27.60 -0.12
C ASP A 9 0.54 -27.24 -0.26
N ASN A 10 -0.23 -27.34 0.83
CA ASN A 10 -1.64 -26.93 0.93
C ASN A 10 -1.85 -25.50 1.44
N ALA A 11 -0.80 -24.69 1.59
CA ALA A 11 -0.96 -23.29 2.01
C ALA A 11 -1.73 -22.50 0.95
N PRO A 12 -2.64 -21.57 1.33
CA PRO A 12 -3.37 -20.76 0.37
C PRO A 12 -2.42 -19.99 -0.55
N LEU A 13 -2.81 -19.86 -1.81
CA LEU A 13 -2.01 -19.24 -2.88
C LEU A 13 -2.53 -17.84 -3.18
N ILE A 14 -1.61 -16.90 -3.30
CA ILE A 14 -1.87 -15.54 -3.82
C ILE A 14 -1.09 -15.38 -5.12
N ASN A 15 -1.79 -15.03 -6.19
CA ASN A 15 -1.21 -14.65 -7.45
C ASN A 15 -0.90 -13.14 -7.44
N VAL A 16 0.33 -12.76 -7.74
CA VAL A 16 0.75 -11.37 -7.76
C VAL A 16 1.18 -10.99 -9.17
N VAL A 17 0.47 -10.03 -9.76
CA VAL A 17 0.89 -9.42 -11.02
C VAL A 17 1.76 -8.22 -10.69
N ASP A 18 3.08 -8.47 -10.59
CA ASP A 18 4.10 -7.46 -10.28
C ASP A 18 4.64 -6.86 -11.58
N ALA A 19 4.03 -5.78 -12.01
CA ALA A 19 4.37 -5.12 -13.27
C ALA A 19 4.42 -3.61 -13.09
N MET A 20 5.35 -2.95 -13.81
CA MET A 20 5.59 -1.51 -13.68
C MET A 20 4.31 -0.69 -13.94
N MET A 21 4.24 0.51 -13.37
CA MET A 21 3.12 1.42 -13.61
C MET A 21 3.00 1.74 -15.10
N GLY A 22 1.77 1.68 -15.62
CA GLY A 22 1.49 1.94 -17.03
C GLY A 22 1.65 0.72 -17.96
N GLN A 23 2.03 -0.44 -17.46
CA GLN A 23 2.13 -1.68 -18.25
C GLN A 23 0.79 -2.40 -18.49
N GLY A 24 -0.34 -1.78 -18.19
CA GLY A 24 -1.65 -2.33 -18.53
C GLY A 24 -2.23 -3.34 -17.54
N LYS A 25 -1.80 -3.37 -16.26
CA LYS A 25 -2.37 -4.27 -15.24
C LYS A 25 -3.90 -4.24 -15.18
N SER A 26 -4.50 -3.05 -15.06
CA SER A 26 -5.96 -2.91 -15.02
C SER A 26 -6.61 -3.29 -16.36
N THR A 27 -5.93 -3.09 -17.50
CA THR A 27 -6.40 -3.53 -18.82
C THR A 27 -6.37 -5.06 -18.92
N TRP A 28 -5.30 -5.70 -18.42
CA TRP A 28 -5.24 -7.16 -18.31
C TRP A 28 -6.40 -7.69 -17.44
N LEU A 29 -6.67 -7.07 -16.29
CA LEU A 29 -7.78 -7.47 -15.43
C LEU A 29 -9.14 -7.35 -16.14
N ILE A 30 -9.39 -6.22 -16.82
CA ILE A 30 -10.63 -6.02 -17.60
C ILE A 30 -10.76 -7.09 -18.69
N ASN A 31 -9.70 -7.38 -19.44
CA ASN A 31 -9.70 -8.43 -20.45
C ASN A 31 -9.97 -9.81 -19.86
N THR A 32 -9.36 -10.12 -18.69
CA THR A 32 -9.56 -11.39 -17.99
C THR A 32 -11.00 -11.54 -17.53
N VAL A 33 -11.59 -10.51 -16.95
CA VAL A 33 -13.01 -10.49 -16.55
C VAL A 33 -13.91 -10.70 -17.75
N ASN A 34 -13.73 -9.93 -18.82
CA ASN A 34 -14.58 -10.04 -20.00
C ASN A 34 -14.45 -11.41 -20.67
N LYS A 35 -13.25 -11.98 -20.74
CA LYS A 35 -13.03 -13.35 -21.27
C LYS A 35 -13.74 -14.39 -20.40
N SER A 36 -13.67 -14.31 -19.06
CA SER A 36 -14.32 -15.25 -18.15
C SER A 36 -15.85 -15.21 -18.27
N MET A 37 -16.43 -14.03 -18.52
CA MET A 37 -17.88 -13.90 -18.74
C MET A 37 -18.35 -14.45 -20.10
N LEU A 38 -17.46 -14.48 -21.10
CA LEU A 38 -17.77 -15.04 -22.43
C LEU A 38 -17.66 -16.57 -22.47
N SER A 39 -16.89 -17.19 -21.57
CA SER A 39 -16.69 -18.64 -21.52
C SER A 39 -17.93 -19.45 -21.07
N THR A 40 -19.04 -18.78 -20.79
CA THR A 40 -20.34 -19.42 -20.50
C THR A 40 -20.89 -20.29 -21.65
N PHE A 41 -20.30 -20.23 -22.83
CA PHE A 41 -20.73 -21.04 -23.99
C PHE A 41 -20.33 -22.51 -23.90
N ASP A 42 -19.47 -22.90 -22.94
CA ASP A 42 -18.93 -24.26 -22.79
C ASP A 42 -19.52 -25.03 -21.57
N ASP A 43 -20.76 -24.75 -21.14
CA ASP A 43 -21.41 -25.35 -19.95
C ASP A 43 -20.65 -25.09 -18.63
N ILE A 44 -19.66 -24.19 -18.60
CA ILE A 44 -18.93 -23.82 -17.40
C ILE A 44 -19.57 -22.56 -16.79
N THR A 45 -20.04 -22.67 -15.55
CA THR A 45 -20.51 -21.50 -14.79
C THR A 45 -19.33 -20.57 -14.52
N PRO A 46 -19.36 -19.29 -14.98
CA PRO A 46 -18.27 -18.38 -14.73
C PRO A 46 -18.11 -18.12 -13.23
N PRO A 47 -16.89 -17.89 -12.72
CA PRO A 47 -16.67 -17.53 -11.35
C PRO A 47 -17.37 -16.21 -11.02
N LYS A 48 -17.81 -16.05 -9.80
CA LYS A 48 -18.19 -14.74 -9.28
C LYS A 48 -16.94 -13.91 -9.03
N ILE A 49 -17.01 -12.62 -9.26
CA ILE A 49 -15.83 -11.74 -9.21
C ILE A 49 -16.03 -10.63 -8.21
N ILE A 50 -15.04 -10.44 -7.35
CA ILE A 50 -14.91 -9.25 -6.50
C ILE A 50 -13.65 -8.50 -6.91
N ILE A 51 -13.81 -7.20 -7.26
CA ILE A 51 -12.70 -6.29 -7.52
C ILE A 51 -12.63 -5.27 -6.38
N VAL A 52 -11.45 -5.12 -5.79
CA VAL A 52 -11.17 -4.15 -4.73
C VAL A 52 -10.16 -3.15 -5.24
N THR A 53 -10.55 -1.87 -5.31
CA THR A 53 -9.74 -0.80 -5.91
C THR A 53 -9.58 0.39 -4.95
N PRO A 54 -8.53 1.22 -5.09
CA PRO A 54 -8.31 2.35 -4.18
C PRO A 54 -9.40 3.42 -4.19
N TYR A 55 -10.05 3.68 -5.36
CA TYR A 55 -10.89 4.85 -5.58
C TYR A 55 -12.21 4.55 -6.29
N LEU A 56 -13.18 5.43 -6.06
CA LEU A 56 -14.51 5.37 -6.68
C LEU A 56 -14.46 5.57 -8.21
N ASP A 57 -13.53 6.36 -8.72
CA ASP A 57 -13.37 6.56 -10.17
C ASP A 57 -13.02 5.24 -10.88
N GLU A 58 -12.17 4.41 -10.26
CA GLU A 58 -11.85 3.07 -10.77
C GLU A 58 -13.04 2.10 -10.64
N VAL A 59 -13.85 2.23 -9.59
CA VAL A 59 -15.12 1.46 -9.45
C VAL A 59 -16.02 1.71 -10.66
N THR A 60 -16.21 2.98 -11.01
CA THR A 60 -17.04 3.37 -12.17
C THR A 60 -16.43 2.80 -13.46
N ARG A 61 -15.13 2.91 -13.64
CA ARG A 61 -14.42 2.39 -14.82
C ARG A 61 -14.60 0.89 -14.98
N PHE A 62 -14.43 0.07 -13.95
CA PHE A 62 -14.62 -1.38 -14.05
C PHE A 62 -16.07 -1.75 -14.40
N LYS A 63 -17.05 -1.01 -13.90
CA LYS A 63 -18.48 -1.21 -14.29
C LYS A 63 -18.72 -0.92 -15.78
N GLU A 64 -18.10 0.13 -16.30
CA GLU A 64 -18.26 0.54 -17.71
C GLU A 64 -17.48 -0.37 -18.68
N GLU A 65 -16.25 -0.76 -18.32
CA GLU A 65 -15.38 -1.55 -19.22
C GLU A 65 -15.63 -3.07 -19.12
N CYS A 66 -16.43 -3.54 -18.14
CA CYS A 66 -16.83 -4.95 -17.99
C CYS A 66 -18.36 -5.13 -18.01
N PRO A 67 -19.08 -4.76 -19.09
CA PRO A 67 -20.54 -4.73 -19.10
C PRO A 67 -21.19 -6.10 -18.90
N LEU A 68 -20.55 -7.19 -19.36
CA LEU A 68 -21.09 -8.55 -19.20
C LEU A 68 -21.02 -9.07 -17.77
N ALA A 69 -20.12 -8.52 -16.94
CA ALA A 69 -20.00 -8.90 -15.55
C ALA A 69 -21.13 -8.30 -14.68
N ASP A 70 -21.84 -7.29 -15.14
CA ASP A 70 -22.91 -6.57 -14.43
C ASP A 70 -22.51 -6.23 -12.99
N PHE A 71 -21.35 -5.63 -12.81
CA PHE A 71 -20.82 -5.30 -11.49
C PHE A 71 -21.75 -4.41 -10.68
N LYS A 72 -22.06 -4.84 -9.46
CA LYS A 72 -22.70 -4.01 -8.44
C LYS A 72 -21.65 -3.35 -7.55
N SER A 73 -22.01 -2.23 -6.96
CA SER A 73 -21.17 -1.49 -6.03
C SER A 73 -21.95 -1.20 -4.77
N PRO A 74 -21.42 -1.49 -3.57
CA PRO A 74 -22.16 -1.24 -2.33
C PRO A 74 -22.50 0.23 -2.10
N GLU A 75 -23.75 0.50 -1.81
CA GLU A 75 -24.33 1.83 -1.64
C GLU A 75 -24.99 1.99 -0.27
N ALA A 76 -25.18 3.23 0.18
CA ALA A 76 -25.78 3.53 1.49
C ALA A 76 -27.21 4.09 1.31
N TYR A 77 -28.13 3.26 0.86
CA TYR A 77 -29.55 3.62 0.76
C TYR A 77 -30.32 3.08 1.96
N GLY A 78 -30.55 3.93 2.97
CA GLY A 78 -31.31 3.53 4.17
C GLY A 78 -30.60 2.54 5.09
N GLN A 79 -29.41 2.10 4.75
CA GLN A 79 -28.58 1.14 5.49
C GLN A 79 -27.09 1.46 5.33
N SER A 80 -26.22 0.77 6.07
CA SER A 80 -24.77 0.95 5.90
C SER A 80 -24.29 0.31 4.58
N LYS A 81 -23.17 0.83 4.03
CA LYS A 81 -22.54 0.20 2.86
C LYS A 81 -22.13 -1.25 3.12
N THR A 82 -21.80 -1.59 4.36
CA THR A 82 -21.46 -2.96 4.76
C THR A 82 -22.66 -3.88 4.69
N ASP A 83 -23.83 -3.43 5.13
CA ASP A 83 -25.04 -4.23 5.06
C ASP A 83 -25.43 -4.49 3.60
N ASN A 84 -25.39 -3.45 2.76
CA ASN A 84 -25.63 -3.63 1.32
C ASN A 84 -24.59 -4.53 0.65
N PHE A 85 -23.33 -4.47 1.07
CA PHE A 85 -22.30 -5.39 0.60
C PHE A 85 -22.64 -6.84 0.94
N HIS A 86 -23.15 -7.09 2.15
CA HIS A 86 -23.59 -8.43 2.55
C HIS A 86 -24.81 -8.92 1.74
N GLU A 87 -25.76 -8.06 1.43
CA GLU A 87 -26.89 -8.40 0.56
C GLU A 87 -26.45 -8.78 -0.86
N LEU A 88 -25.48 -8.01 -1.42
CA LEU A 88 -24.93 -8.31 -2.74
C LEU A 88 -24.17 -9.64 -2.77
N LEU A 89 -23.42 -9.96 -1.70
CA LEU A 89 -22.76 -11.25 -1.54
C LEU A 89 -23.76 -12.39 -1.41
N GLU A 90 -24.80 -12.24 -0.58
CA GLU A 90 -25.85 -13.25 -0.41
C GLU A 90 -26.54 -13.59 -1.73
N ALA A 91 -26.78 -12.56 -2.55
CA ALA A 91 -27.38 -12.72 -3.88
C ALA A 91 -26.39 -13.25 -4.94
N GLY A 92 -25.09 -13.42 -4.62
CA GLY A 92 -24.09 -13.92 -5.56
C GLY A 92 -23.80 -12.99 -6.72
N HIS A 93 -23.85 -11.66 -6.51
CA HIS A 93 -23.49 -10.69 -7.53
C HIS A 93 -21.98 -10.57 -7.74
N ASN A 94 -21.55 -10.19 -8.95
CA ASN A 94 -20.20 -9.65 -9.16
C ASN A 94 -20.14 -8.26 -8.52
N ILE A 95 -19.05 -7.98 -7.79
CA ILE A 95 -18.95 -6.78 -6.95
C ILE A 95 -17.68 -6.02 -7.25
N VAL A 96 -17.78 -4.71 -7.42
CA VAL A 96 -16.62 -3.82 -7.39
C VAL A 96 -16.75 -2.85 -6.22
N THR A 97 -15.68 -2.75 -5.42
CA THR A 97 -15.70 -1.97 -4.18
C THR A 97 -14.35 -1.30 -3.91
N THR A 98 -14.26 -0.54 -2.82
CA THR A 98 -13.04 0.18 -2.47
C THR A 98 -12.28 -0.47 -1.32
N HIS A 99 -10.97 -0.21 -1.23
CA HIS A 99 -10.13 -0.60 -0.09
C HIS A 99 -10.72 -0.15 1.26
N ALA A 100 -11.40 1.00 1.29
CA ALA A 100 -12.01 1.53 2.51
C ALA A 100 -13.12 0.62 3.05
N LEU A 101 -14.01 0.14 2.17
CA LEU A 101 -15.05 -0.80 2.57
C LEU A 101 -14.46 -2.19 2.90
N TRP A 102 -13.47 -2.62 2.12
CA TRP A 102 -12.80 -3.89 2.29
C TRP A 102 -12.14 -4.06 3.66
N LYS A 103 -11.66 -2.97 4.26
CA LYS A 103 -11.16 -2.99 5.65
C LYS A 103 -12.22 -3.36 6.69
N GLY A 104 -13.49 -3.24 6.36
CA GLY A 104 -14.62 -3.56 7.23
C GLY A 104 -15.10 -5.02 7.15
N VAL A 105 -14.41 -5.90 6.40
CA VAL A 105 -14.78 -7.32 6.33
C VAL A 105 -14.80 -7.96 7.72
N ASN A 106 -15.81 -8.78 7.94
CA ASN A 106 -16.10 -9.39 9.22
C ASN A 106 -16.51 -10.85 9.06
N ARG A 107 -16.85 -11.54 10.14
CA ARG A 107 -17.22 -12.95 10.10
C ARG A 107 -18.38 -13.25 9.16
N ILE A 108 -19.38 -12.36 9.12
CA ILE A 108 -20.55 -12.50 8.20
C ILE A 108 -20.04 -12.48 6.75
N THR A 109 -19.09 -11.60 6.43
CA THR A 109 -18.50 -11.53 5.08
C THR A 109 -17.82 -12.84 4.68
N TYR A 110 -17.13 -13.52 5.61
CA TYR A 110 -16.52 -14.84 5.36
C TYR A 110 -17.58 -15.86 4.96
N ASP A 111 -18.63 -15.97 5.78
CA ASP A 111 -19.69 -16.96 5.59
C ASP A 111 -20.43 -16.75 4.27
N LEU A 112 -20.62 -15.47 3.87
CA LEU A 112 -21.29 -15.12 2.62
C LEU A 112 -20.41 -15.39 1.39
N VAL A 113 -19.12 -15.06 1.44
CA VAL A 113 -18.18 -15.34 0.35
C VAL A 113 -18.08 -16.84 0.11
N SER A 114 -18.03 -17.64 1.19
CA SER A 114 -17.91 -19.10 1.11
C SER A 114 -19.11 -19.81 0.51
N LYS A 115 -20.25 -19.12 0.32
CA LYS A 115 -21.44 -19.69 -0.35
C LYS A 115 -21.32 -19.75 -1.86
N HIS A 116 -20.38 -19.01 -2.44
CA HIS A 116 -20.22 -18.89 -3.88
C HIS A 116 -18.74 -19.01 -4.26
N ASN A 117 -18.46 -19.40 -5.49
CA ASN A 117 -17.10 -19.48 -6.03
C ASN A 117 -16.62 -18.10 -6.46
N TYR A 118 -16.02 -17.34 -5.54
CA TYR A 118 -15.52 -16.01 -5.82
C TYR A 118 -14.03 -16.00 -6.18
N TRP A 119 -13.68 -15.26 -7.23
CA TRP A 119 -12.34 -14.78 -7.50
C TRP A 119 -12.18 -13.37 -6.98
N LEU A 120 -11.10 -13.11 -6.26
CA LEU A 120 -10.78 -11.81 -5.69
C LEU A 120 -9.65 -11.16 -6.48
N PHE A 121 -9.88 -9.94 -6.96
CA PHE A 121 -8.85 -9.10 -7.55
C PHE A 121 -8.65 -7.85 -6.70
N ILE A 122 -7.41 -7.62 -6.24
CA ILE A 122 -7.02 -6.43 -5.47
C ILE A 122 -6.17 -5.56 -6.38
N ASP A 123 -6.74 -4.47 -6.87
CA ASP A 123 -6.02 -3.47 -7.68
C ASP A 123 -5.29 -2.53 -6.73
N GLU A 124 -3.97 -2.54 -6.78
CA GLU A 124 -3.05 -1.94 -5.83
C GLU A 124 -3.02 -2.62 -4.44
N MET A 125 -1.81 -2.73 -3.88
CA MET A 125 -1.64 -3.27 -2.53
C MET A 125 -2.40 -2.47 -1.47
N MET A 126 -2.99 -3.18 -0.52
CA MET A 126 -3.66 -2.56 0.62
C MET A 126 -2.79 -2.58 1.88
N ASP A 127 -3.05 -1.66 2.79
CA ASP A 127 -2.44 -1.70 4.11
C ASP A 127 -3.07 -2.83 4.95
N CYS A 128 -2.27 -3.82 5.33
CA CYS A 128 -2.72 -4.97 6.11
C CYS A 128 -2.49 -4.81 7.61
N VAL A 129 -1.61 -3.89 8.01
CA VAL A 129 -1.26 -3.62 9.40
C VAL A 129 -1.18 -2.12 9.62
N GLU A 130 -2.05 -1.58 10.46
CA GLU A 130 -2.10 -0.16 10.78
C GLU A 130 -2.06 0.07 12.29
N HIS A 131 -1.36 1.14 12.69
CA HIS A 131 -1.38 1.54 14.10
C HIS A 131 -2.77 2.04 14.48
N CYS A 132 -3.40 1.34 15.42
CA CYS A 132 -4.73 1.68 15.92
C CYS A 132 -4.60 2.57 17.16
N LYS A 133 -5.05 3.83 17.06
CA LYS A 133 -5.03 4.79 18.19
C LYS A 133 -6.36 4.83 18.94
N VAL A 134 -7.29 3.97 18.61
CA VAL A 134 -8.68 4.06 19.08
C VAL A 134 -8.78 3.83 20.59
N ILE A 135 -7.98 2.93 21.17
CA ILE A 135 -7.93 2.72 22.62
C ILE A 135 -6.72 3.46 23.20
N SER A 136 -6.96 4.44 24.04
CA SER A 136 -5.89 5.09 24.82
C SER A 136 -5.30 4.12 25.85
N LYS A 137 -4.11 4.46 26.40
CA LYS A 137 -3.50 3.64 27.46
C LYS A 137 -4.39 3.55 28.70
N SER A 138 -5.08 4.64 29.05
CA SER A 138 -6.01 4.70 30.18
C SER A 138 -7.25 3.85 29.94
N ASP A 139 -7.84 3.96 28.75
CA ASP A 139 -8.99 3.16 28.36
C ASP A 139 -8.65 1.66 28.34
N PHE A 140 -7.48 1.30 27.78
CA PHE A 140 -7.01 -0.09 27.79
C PHE A 140 -6.83 -0.64 29.20
N LYS A 141 -6.22 0.15 30.11
CA LYS A 141 -6.05 -0.25 31.50
C LYS A 141 -7.41 -0.43 32.21
N MET A 142 -8.35 0.46 31.95
CA MET A 142 -9.71 0.38 32.48
C MET A 142 -10.41 -0.89 31.97
N LEU A 143 -10.45 -1.12 30.66
CA LEU A 143 -11.06 -2.30 30.05
C LEU A 143 -10.43 -3.59 30.57
N SER A 144 -9.10 -3.65 30.71
CA SER A 144 -8.43 -4.83 31.27
C SER A 144 -8.73 -5.06 32.74
N SER A 145 -8.93 -3.99 33.53
CA SER A 145 -9.19 -4.10 34.97
C SER A 145 -10.59 -4.62 35.29
N TYR A 146 -11.56 -4.34 34.43
CA TYR A 146 -12.95 -4.83 34.57
C TYR A 146 -13.22 -6.10 33.79
N ASN A 147 -12.17 -6.69 33.18
CA ASN A 147 -12.21 -7.93 32.37
C ASN A 147 -13.16 -7.96 31.16
N PRO A 148 -13.62 -6.86 30.55
CA PRO A 148 -14.33 -6.94 29.28
C PRO A 148 -13.42 -7.33 28.12
N ILE A 149 -12.08 -7.25 28.29
CA ILE A 149 -11.11 -7.71 27.29
C ILE A 149 -10.02 -8.60 27.93
N SER A 150 -9.50 -9.50 27.11
CA SER A 150 -8.30 -10.31 27.40
C SER A 150 -7.35 -10.28 26.20
N ILE A 151 -6.12 -10.76 26.38
CA ILE A 151 -5.11 -10.82 25.33
C ILE A 151 -4.78 -12.30 25.11
N ALA A 152 -4.92 -12.79 23.89
CA ALA A 152 -4.49 -14.13 23.49
C ALA A 152 -2.96 -14.20 23.32
N ASP A 153 -2.40 -15.41 23.28
CA ASP A 153 -0.95 -15.66 23.13
C ASP A 153 -0.35 -15.05 21.87
N ASP A 154 -1.13 -14.93 20.79
CA ASP A 154 -0.72 -14.28 19.53
C ASP A 154 -0.85 -12.76 19.55
N GLY A 155 -1.30 -12.19 20.67
CA GLY A 155 -1.49 -10.76 20.88
C GLY A 155 -2.85 -10.23 20.44
N ARG A 156 -3.79 -11.07 19.99
CA ARG A 156 -5.16 -10.62 19.71
C ARG A 156 -5.84 -10.15 20.98
N ILE A 157 -6.57 -9.06 20.87
CA ILE A 157 -7.44 -8.59 21.94
C ILE A 157 -8.81 -9.26 21.72
N LEU A 158 -9.25 -9.99 22.71
CA LEU A 158 -10.52 -10.71 22.73
C LEU A 158 -11.53 -9.93 23.57
N TRP A 159 -12.79 -9.89 23.12
CA TRP A 159 -13.90 -9.37 23.92
C TRP A 159 -14.49 -10.49 24.77
N ASN A 160 -14.60 -10.29 26.08
CA ASN A 160 -15.11 -11.27 27.01
C ASN A 160 -16.63 -11.13 27.14
N HIS A 161 -17.38 -11.87 26.35
CA HIS A 161 -18.84 -11.82 26.32
C HIS A 161 -19.51 -12.22 27.65
N ASP A 162 -18.87 -13.07 28.43
CA ASP A 162 -19.39 -13.49 29.74
C ASP A 162 -19.54 -12.31 30.72
N ASN A 163 -18.67 -11.30 30.59
CA ASN A 163 -18.66 -10.14 31.44
C ASN A 163 -19.49 -8.97 30.90
N GLU A 164 -19.55 -8.82 29.55
CA GLU A 164 -20.25 -7.72 28.89
C GLU A 164 -20.88 -8.17 27.54
N PRO A 165 -21.86 -9.10 27.59
CA PRO A 165 -22.40 -9.71 26.36
C PRO A 165 -23.13 -8.71 25.46
N ASN A 166 -23.83 -7.73 26.05
CA ASN A 166 -24.69 -6.78 25.34
C ASN A 166 -24.14 -5.36 25.37
N TYR A 167 -22.82 -5.20 25.55
CA TYR A 167 -22.20 -3.89 25.59
C TYR A 167 -22.56 -3.06 24.36
N LYS A 168 -23.10 -1.88 24.58
CA LYS A 168 -23.34 -0.82 23.60
C LYS A 168 -22.83 0.50 24.19
N GLY A 169 -21.93 1.17 23.51
CA GLY A 169 -21.40 2.43 24.03
C GLY A 169 -20.14 2.88 23.33
N ARG A 170 -19.28 3.60 24.06
CA ARG A 170 -18.07 4.23 23.54
C ARG A 170 -17.13 3.28 22.81
N PHE A 171 -17.08 2.00 23.19
CA PHE A 171 -16.14 1.00 22.68
C PHE A 171 -16.79 -0.01 21.70
N ASP A 172 -17.93 0.33 21.10
CA ASP A 172 -18.61 -0.56 20.13
C ASP A 172 -17.73 -0.91 18.93
N LYS A 173 -16.93 0.06 18.45
CA LYS A 173 -16.01 -0.16 17.33
C LYS A 173 -14.88 -1.12 17.73
N GLU A 174 -14.34 -0.94 18.93
CA GLU A 174 -13.27 -1.78 19.47
C GLU A 174 -13.79 -3.18 19.74
N LYS A 175 -15.00 -3.31 20.29
CA LYS A 175 -15.69 -4.59 20.46
C LYS A 175 -15.82 -5.31 19.14
N ALA A 176 -16.35 -4.66 18.11
CA ALA A 176 -16.47 -5.23 16.77
C ALA A 176 -15.11 -5.66 16.20
N MET A 177 -14.05 -4.87 16.39
CA MET A 177 -12.70 -5.25 15.97
C MET A 177 -12.16 -6.47 16.74
N CYS A 178 -12.44 -6.60 18.03
CA CYS A 178 -12.09 -7.77 18.82
C CYS A 178 -12.83 -9.03 18.31
N GLU A 179 -14.14 -8.92 18.10
CA GLU A 179 -15.01 -9.98 17.60
C GLU A 179 -14.58 -10.47 16.21
N ASN A 180 -14.14 -9.55 15.34
CA ASN A 180 -13.61 -9.85 14.02
C ASN A 180 -12.14 -10.34 14.03
N GLY A 181 -11.48 -10.38 15.21
CA GLY A 181 -10.09 -10.77 15.32
C GLY A 181 -9.08 -9.78 14.71
N ASN A 182 -9.47 -8.51 14.52
CA ASN A 182 -8.68 -7.50 13.81
C ASN A 182 -7.84 -6.62 14.74
N LEU A 183 -8.05 -6.69 16.05
CA LEU A 183 -7.38 -5.83 17.03
C LEU A 183 -6.30 -6.60 17.79
N TYR A 184 -5.07 -6.10 17.71
CA TYR A 184 -3.89 -6.72 18.32
C TYR A 184 -3.19 -5.79 19.29
N ARG A 185 -2.64 -6.35 20.36
CA ARG A 185 -1.73 -5.70 21.31
C ARG A 185 -0.30 -6.13 21.05
N PHE A 186 0.63 -5.17 21.06
CA PHE A 186 2.05 -5.46 20.86
C PHE A 186 2.91 -4.77 21.91
N LYS A 187 3.74 -5.55 22.62
CA LYS A 187 4.67 -5.08 23.68
C LYS A 187 4.01 -4.17 24.71
N ASP A 188 2.76 -4.45 25.08
CA ASP A 188 1.95 -3.72 26.06
C ASP A 188 1.85 -2.18 25.84
N LYS A 189 2.18 -1.72 24.64
CA LYS A 189 2.27 -0.27 24.35
C LYS A 189 1.48 0.17 23.14
N SER A 190 1.30 -0.70 22.15
CA SER A 190 0.72 -0.32 20.86
C SER A 190 -0.40 -1.26 20.47
N ASN A 191 -1.48 -0.71 19.96
CA ASN A 191 -2.56 -1.47 19.36
C ASN A 191 -2.46 -1.35 17.83
N PHE A 192 -2.79 -2.44 17.14
CA PHE A 192 -2.82 -2.51 15.69
C PHE A 192 -4.16 -3.02 15.23
N TRP A 193 -4.69 -2.39 14.19
CA TRP A 193 -5.63 -3.01 13.31
C TRP A 193 -4.84 -3.90 12.34
N VAL A 194 -5.30 -5.13 12.18
CA VAL A 194 -4.66 -6.12 11.32
C VAL A 194 -5.73 -6.69 10.41
N PHE A 195 -5.48 -6.71 9.10
CA PHE A 195 -6.40 -7.33 8.15
C PHE A 195 -6.53 -8.83 8.45
N PRO A 196 -7.74 -9.38 8.50
CA PRO A 196 -7.92 -10.82 8.78
C PRO A 196 -7.50 -11.63 7.56
N ILE A 197 -6.24 -12.03 7.52
CA ILE A 197 -5.65 -12.65 6.33
C ILE A 197 -6.31 -13.99 5.95
N ASP A 198 -6.84 -14.72 6.94
CA ASP A 198 -7.57 -15.97 6.71
C ASP A 198 -8.75 -15.79 5.75
N PHE A 199 -9.27 -14.55 5.68
CA PHE A 199 -10.34 -14.21 4.74
C PHE A 199 -9.93 -14.43 3.28
N LEU A 200 -8.67 -14.26 2.94
CA LEU A 200 -8.19 -14.53 1.59
C LEU A 200 -8.29 -16.02 1.21
N ALA A 201 -8.30 -16.91 2.19
CA ALA A 201 -8.49 -18.34 1.95
C ALA A 201 -9.96 -18.75 1.67
N SER A 202 -10.91 -17.82 1.81
CA SER A 202 -12.33 -18.05 1.47
C SER A 202 -12.61 -17.89 -0.04
N PHE A 203 -11.61 -17.52 -0.83
CA PHE A 203 -11.71 -17.32 -2.28
C PHE A 203 -11.06 -18.48 -3.04
N ASP A 204 -11.64 -18.84 -4.17
CA ASP A 204 -11.05 -19.86 -5.07
C ASP A 204 -9.74 -19.37 -5.66
N GLU A 205 -9.69 -18.09 -6.03
CA GLU A 205 -8.48 -17.42 -6.50
C GLU A 205 -8.33 -16.02 -5.91
N VAL A 206 -7.09 -15.66 -5.59
CA VAL A 206 -6.72 -14.32 -5.13
C VAL A 206 -5.63 -13.76 -6.01
N TRP A 207 -5.89 -12.59 -6.58
CA TRP A 207 -4.98 -11.86 -7.46
C TRP A 207 -4.71 -10.47 -6.90
N VAL A 208 -3.43 -10.09 -6.82
CA VAL A 208 -3.00 -8.75 -6.40
C VAL A 208 -2.21 -8.10 -7.53
N LEU A 209 -2.70 -6.98 -8.03
CA LEU A 209 -2.05 -6.21 -9.09
C LEU A 209 -1.24 -5.08 -8.46
N THR A 210 0.07 -5.08 -8.67
CA THR A 210 0.93 -4.08 -8.03
C THR A 210 2.22 -3.83 -8.80
N TYR A 211 3.09 -3.01 -8.23
CA TYR A 211 4.50 -2.93 -8.60
C TYR A 211 5.37 -2.84 -7.35
N LEU A 212 6.51 -3.56 -7.38
CA LEU A 212 7.43 -3.73 -6.25
C LEU A 212 6.72 -4.38 -5.05
N TRP A 213 6.14 -5.55 -5.29
CA TRP A 213 5.53 -6.37 -4.25
C TRP A 213 6.47 -6.66 -3.09
N LYS A 214 7.73 -7.07 -3.42
CA LYS A 214 8.74 -7.38 -2.41
C LYS A 214 9.02 -6.16 -1.52
N GLY A 215 9.04 -6.40 -0.22
CA GLY A 215 9.26 -5.36 0.79
C GLY A 215 8.00 -4.57 1.18
N SER A 216 6.87 -4.81 0.54
CA SER A 216 5.60 -4.22 0.97
C SER A 216 5.13 -4.79 2.32
N ILE A 217 4.22 -4.08 2.99
CA ILE A 217 3.58 -4.60 4.21
C ILE A 217 2.80 -5.88 3.88
N MET A 218 2.11 -5.91 2.74
CA MET A 218 1.32 -7.08 2.33
C MET A 218 2.21 -8.28 2.05
N ASP A 219 3.35 -8.13 1.36
CA ASP A 219 4.35 -9.20 1.17
C ASP A 219 4.85 -9.77 2.49
N SER A 220 5.25 -8.89 3.41
CA SER A 220 5.75 -9.31 4.72
C SER A 220 4.66 -10.00 5.54
N TYR A 221 3.43 -9.51 5.47
CA TYR A 221 2.31 -10.03 6.22
C TYR A 221 1.81 -11.39 5.68
N THR A 222 1.71 -11.54 4.36
CA THR A 222 1.35 -12.82 3.74
C THR A 222 2.39 -13.91 4.01
N LYS A 223 3.69 -13.56 3.98
CA LYS A 223 4.77 -14.46 4.40
C LYS A 223 4.64 -14.87 5.86
N ALA A 224 4.38 -13.92 6.76
CA ALA A 224 4.17 -14.18 8.17
C ALA A 224 2.97 -15.11 8.42
N ALA A 225 1.95 -15.05 7.58
CA ALA A 225 0.77 -15.90 7.63
C ALA A 225 0.94 -17.26 6.91
N GLY A 226 2.10 -17.53 6.32
CA GLY A 226 2.40 -18.80 5.65
C GLY A 226 1.76 -18.96 4.26
N TYR A 227 1.31 -17.88 3.63
CA TYR A 227 0.78 -17.93 2.26
C TYR A 227 1.88 -18.16 1.24
N ARG A 228 1.56 -18.93 0.21
CA ARG A 228 2.40 -19.06 -0.99
C ARG A 228 2.08 -17.89 -1.92
N VAL A 229 3.11 -17.36 -2.57
CA VAL A 229 2.97 -16.28 -3.53
C VAL A 229 3.50 -16.74 -4.89
N HIS A 230 2.65 -16.72 -5.89
CA HIS A 230 3.02 -16.96 -7.29
C HIS A 230 3.16 -15.61 -7.99
N HIS A 231 4.37 -15.35 -8.46
CA HIS A 231 4.70 -14.08 -9.11
C HIS A 231 4.50 -14.17 -10.62
N HIS A 232 3.78 -13.20 -11.15
CA HIS A 232 3.59 -12.97 -12.58
C HIS A 232 4.04 -11.55 -12.92
N THR A 233 4.34 -11.33 -14.18
CA THR A 233 4.48 -10.00 -14.78
C THR A 233 3.63 -9.92 -16.05
N LEU A 234 3.69 -8.81 -16.77
CA LEU A 234 2.95 -8.64 -18.01
C LEU A 234 3.91 -8.45 -19.20
N GLU A 235 3.71 -9.24 -20.24
CA GLU A 235 4.28 -9.01 -21.55
C GLU A 235 3.15 -8.57 -22.49
N GLY A 236 3.11 -7.28 -22.84
CA GLY A 236 1.91 -6.68 -23.42
C GLY A 236 0.74 -6.72 -22.43
N PHE A 237 -0.33 -7.46 -22.79
CA PHE A 237 -1.51 -7.65 -21.93
C PHE A 237 -1.71 -9.12 -21.53
N GLU A 238 -0.68 -9.94 -21.63
CA GLU A 238 -0.73 -11.35 -21.23
C GLU A 238 0.18 -11.59 -20.02
N LEU A 239 -0.18 -12.59 -19.21
CA LEU A 239 0.64 -13.00 -18.09
C LEU A 239 1.92 -13.67 -18.56
N ALA A 240 3.05 -13.25 -17.97
CA ALA A 240 4.33 -13.91 -18.12
C ALA A 240 4.88 -14.28 -16.74
N PRO A 241 5.66 -15.37 -16.61
CA PRO A 241 6.33 -15.72 -15.37
C PRO A 241 7.30 -14.61 -14.94
N HIS A 242 7.32 -14.29 -13.64
CA HIS A 242 8.30 -13.37 -13.06
C HIS A 242 9.47 -14.19 -12.50
N PRO A 243 10.75 -13.87 -12.75
CA PRO A 243 11.29 -12.61 -13.29
C PRO A 243 11.80 -12.72 -14.76
N LEU A 244 11.15 -13.45 -15.63
CA LEU A 244 11.63 -13.64 -17.00
C LEU A 244 11.68 -12.36 -17.87
N LEU A 245 10.97 -11.30 -17.46
CA LEU A 245 11.08 -10.00 -18.12
C LEU A 245 12.26 -9.22 -17.57
N ASP A 246 13.23 -8.94 -18.43
CA ASP A 246 14.27 -7.96 -18.14
C ASP A 246 13.69 -6.55 -18.17
N GLU A 247 13.44 -5.99 -16.99
CA GLU A 247 13.01 -4.58 -16.85
C GLU A 247 14.10 -3.57 -17.22
N GLY A 248 15.33 -4.02 -17.49
CA GLY A 248 16.49 -3.15 -17.79
C GLY A 248 16.22 -2.14 -18.91
N PRO A 249 15.72 -2.53 -20.07
CA PRO A 249 15.42 -1.59 -21.16
C PRO A 249 14.39 -0.53 -20.76
N MET A 250 13.36 -0.92 -20.01
CA MET A 250 12.31 -0.01 -19.56
C MET A 250 12.84 0.94 -18.49
N ARG A 251 13.61 0.45 -17.52
CA ARG A 251 14.27 1.28 -16.49
C ARG A 251 15.27 2.25 -17.11
N ALA A 252 16.02 1.84 -18.13
CA ALA A 252 16.92 2.70 -18.89
C ALA A 252 16.15 3.84 -19.60
N LYS A 253 15.00 3.53 -20.22
CA LYS A 253 14.13 4.54 -20.82
C LYS A 253 13.63 5.54 -19.75
N ILE A 254 13.21 5.07 -18.59
CA ILE A 254 12.79 5.92 -17.48
C ILE A 254 13.97 6.77 -16.99
N ALA A 255 15.15 6.17 -16.85
CA ALA A 255 16.37 6.88 -16.44
C ALA A 255 16.70 8.04 -17.37
N SER A 256 16.52 7.87 -18.69
CA SER A 256 16.75 8.95 -19.67
C SER A 256 15.78 10.13 -19.55
N LEU A 257 14.64 9.93 -18.89
CA LEU A 257 13.61 10.94 -18.66
C LEU A 257 13.72 11.65 -17.30
N ILE A 258 14.59 11.18 -16.39
CA ILE A 258 14.71 11.72 -15.05
C ILE A 258 16.04 12.47 -14.89
N THR A 259 15.97 13.76 -14.70
CA THR A 259 17.12 14.57 -14.28
C THR A 259 17.14 14.71 -12.76
N ILE A 260 18.06 14.03 -12.09
CA ILE A 260 18.21 14.14 -10.63
C ILE A 260 19.17 15.31 -10.33
N VAL A 261 18.72 16.23 -9.46
CA VAL A 261 19.52 17.38 -9.05
C VAL A 261 20.69 16.92 -8.19
N SER A 262 21.91 17.21 -8.66
CA SER A 262 23.18 16.82 -8.01
C SER A 262 23.91 18.00 -7.37
N ASP A 263 23.23 19.09 -7.02
CA ASP A 263 23.81 20.29 -6.38
C ASP A 263 24.21 19.95 -4.91
N PRO A 264 25.52 19.95 -4.58
CA PRO A 264 25.99 19.57 -3.23
C PRO A 264 25.45 20.49 -2.13
N LYS A 265 25.25 21.79 -2.43
CA LYS A 265 24.74 22.75 -1.44
C LYS A 265 23.27 22.52 -1.11
N LEU A 266 22.48 22.18 -2.11
CA LEU A 266 21.06 21.86 -1.93
C LEU A 266 20.88 20.50 -1.24
N ASN A 267 21.69 19.52 -1.59
CA ASN A 267 21.60 18.15 -1.06
C ASN A 267 22.20 18.00 0.34
N ALA A 268 23.10 18.90 0.77
CA ALA A 268 23.81 18.80 2.07
C ALA A 268 22.92 18.62 3.29
N ILE A 269 21.66 19.05 3.24
CA ILE A 269 20.70 18.86 4.35
C ILE A 269 20.26 17.41 4.53
N GLY A 270 20.40 16.60 3.52
CA GLY A 270 20.01 15.18 3.50
C GLY A 270 21.17 14.20 3.46
N ASP A 271 22.42 14.70 3.50
CA ASP A 271 23.61 13.86 3.51
C ASP A 271 23.79 13.16 4.87
N ILE A 272 24.21 11.91 4.83
CA ILE A 272 24.47 11.11 6.03
C ILE A 272 25.83 11.52 6.60
N PRO A 273 25.92 11.96 7.86
CA PRO A 273 27.19 12.31 8.48
C PRO A 273 28.18 11.13 8.46
N LYS A 274 29.39 11.37 7.96
CA LYS A 274 30.45 10.33 7.90
C LYS A 274 30.99 9.93 9.28
N TYR A 275 30.91 10.85 10.24
CA TYR A 275 31.45 10.68 11.59
C TYR A 275 30.42 11.05 12.65
N GLY A 276 30.57 10.51 13.82
CA GLY A 276 29.71 10.80 14.96
C GLY A 276 28.48 9.88 15.07
N ARG A 277 27.44 10.32 15.79
CA ARG A 277 26.22 9.55 16.00
C ARG A 277 25.46 9.38 14.68
N ARG A 278 25.08 8.13 14.35
CA ARG A 278 24.28 7.85 13.16
C ARG A 278 22.97 8.65 13.20
N VAL A 279 22.80 9.50 12.23
CA VAL A 279 21.60 10.30 12.00
C VAL A 279 21.03 9.89 10.66
N CYS A 280 19.70 9.79 10.57
CA CYS A 280 18.99 9.59 9.29
C CYS A 280 18.30 10.91 8.94
N PRO A 281 18.97 11.82 8.18
CA PRO A 281 18.40 13.09 7.80
C PRO A 281 17.08 12.89 7.04
N LEU A 282 16.14 13.82 7.22
CA LEU A 282 14.81 13.80 6.59
C LEU A 282 13.91 12.60 6.98
N SER A 283 14.31 11.79 7.97
CA SER A 283 13.42 10.79 8.57
C SER A 283 12.39 11.44 9.51
N SER A 284 11.32 10.73 9.86
CA SER A 284 10.31 11.24 10.82
C SER A 284 10.93 11.67 12.15
N SER A 285 11.91 10.93 12.66
CA SER A 285 12.61 11.28 13.89
C SER A 285 13.49 12.53 13.73
N TRP A 286 14.10 12.72 12.57
CA TRP A 286 14.85 13.92 12.24
C TRP A 286 13.92 15.14 12.25
N TYR A 287 12.79 15.08 11.53
CA TYR A 287 11.81 16.17 11.50
C TYR A 287 11.35 16.59 12.89
N LYS A 288 11.05 15.63 13.77
CA LYS A 288 10.62 15.90 15.15
C LYS A 288 11.69 16.61 16.01
N LYS A 289 12.97 16.38 15.69
CA LYS A 289 14.10 16.96 16.42
C LYS A 289 14.58 18.29 15.87
N GLN A 290 14.17 18.65 14.63
CA GLN A 290 14.59 19.92 14.03
C GLN A 290 13.84 21.09 14.67
N GLY A 291 14.62 22.09 15.10
CA GLY A 291 14.07 23.40 15.42
C GLY A 291 13.73 24.21 14.16
N ALA A 292 13.21 25.43 14.35
CA ALA A 292 12.83 26.33 13.27
C ALA A 292 13.96 26.55 12.24
N ALA A 293 15.22 26.66 12.68
CA ALA A 293 16.38 26.87 11.83
C ALA A 293 16.63 25.71 10.84
N GLY A 294 16.48 24.44 11.30
CA GLY A 294 16.65 23.27 10.42
C GLY A 294 15.57 23.17 9.36
N LEU A 295 14.29 23.39 9.75
CA LEU A 295 13.17 23.42 8.81
C LEU A 295 13.28 24.58 7.83
N THR A 296 13.75 25.75 8.28
CA THR A 296 14.00 26.91 7.39
C THR A 296 15.07 26.59 6.37
N ARG A 297 16.16 25.90 6.74
CA ARG A 297 17.18 25.47 5.75
C ARG A 297 16.60 24.55 4.69
N LEU A 298 15.77 23.56 5.09
CA LEU A 298 15.12 22.67 4.14
C LEU A 298 14.16 23.42 3.22
N ARG A 299 13.34 24.32 3.78
CA ARG A 299 12.45 25.19 3.00
C ARG A 299 13.22 26.05 2.00
N ASN A 300 14.34 26.66 2.42
CA ASN A 300 15.15 27.50 1.55
C ASN A 300 15.83 26.70 0.44
N ALA A 301 16.30 25.48 0.70
CA ALA A 301 16.82 24.58 -0.33
C ALA A 301 15.73 24.23 -1.36
N THR A 302 14.53 23.92 -0.88
CA THR A 302 13.37 23.62 -1.74
C THR A 302 12.92 24.85 -2.55
N TYR A 303 12.88 26.01 -1.93
CA TYR A 303 12.60 27.29 -2.60
C TYR A 303 13.63 27.55 -3.71
N ASN A 304 14.93 27.41 -3.40
CA ASN A 304 16.00 27.58 -4.38
C ASN A 304 15.84 26.61 -5.56
N TYR A 305 15.52 25.35 -5.28
CA TYR A 305 15.24 24.38 -6.34
C TYR A 305 14.12 24.84 -7.27
N PHE A 306 12.94 25.15 -6.74
CA PHE A 306 11.78 25.50 -7.56
C PHE A 306 11.88 26.85 -8.27
N ASN A 307 12.63 27.80 -7.73
CA ASN A 307 12.69 29.17 -8.30
C ASN A 307 13.97 29.45 -9.11
N ASN A 308 15.04 28.65 -8.91
CA ASN A 308 16.34 28.93 -9.52
C ASN A 308 16.96 27.77 -10.30
N LYS A 309 16.45 26.53 -10.15
CA LYS A 309 17.07 25.36 -10.78
C LYS A 309 16.18 24.68 -11.81
N VAL A 310 14.90 24.95 -11.83
CA VAL A 310 13.95 24.37 -12.79
C VAL A 310 13.24 25.45 -13.59
N ILE A 311 12.76 25.06 -14.77
CA ILE A 311 12.05 25.94 -15.69
C ILE A 311 10.55 25.63 -15.61
N GLY A 312 9.73 26.64 -15.77
CA GLY A 312 8.27 26.52 -15.78
C GLY A 312 7.61 27.24 -14.60
N ASP A 313 6.30 27.25 -14.63
CA ASP A 313 5.51 27.93 -13.60
C ASP A 313 5.20 27.00 -12.41
N ALA A 314 4.61 27.56 -11.37
CA ALA A 314 4.22 26.85 -10.14
C ALA A 314 3.25 25.68 -10.39
N SER A 315 2.50 25.68 -11.51
CA SER A 315 1.55 24.61 -11.84
C SER A 315 2.27 23.30 -12.16
N LEU A 316 3.53 23.36 -12.59
CA LEU A 316 4.35 22.19 -12.91
C LEU A 316 5.04 21.59 -11.68
N SER A 317 4.95 22.24 -10.52
CA SER A 317 5.61 21.81 -9.28
C SER A 317 4.82 20.72 -8.57
N MET A 318 5.53 19.68 -8.10
CA MET A 318 5.00 18.63 -7.21
C MET A 318 6.03 18.37 -6.10
N TRP A 319 5.58 18.35 -4.85
CA TRP A 319 6.49 18.12 -3.73
C TRP A 319 5.84 17.35 -2.59
N THR A 320 6.67 16.74 -1.75
CA THR A 320 6.20 16.01 -0.58
C THR A 320 7.15 16.17 0.61
N CYS A 321 6.56 16.12 1.78
CA CYS A 321 7.21 15.95 3.08
C CYS A 321 6.25 15.21 4.01
N TYR A 322 6.63 14.98 5.26
CA TYR A 322 5.65 14.50 6.25
C TYR A 322 4.54 15.55 6.44
N SER A 323 3.28 15.14 6.38
CA SER A 323 2.09 16.02 6.35
C SER A 323 2.05 17.02 7.51
N ASP A 324 2.51 16.65 8.71
CA ASP A 324 2.60 17.53 9.88
C ASP A 324 3.53 18.75 9.66
N TYR A 325 4.36 18.72 8.61
CA TYR A 325 5.34 19.74 8.28
C TYR A 325 5.05 20.50 6.99
N GLU A 326 3.97 20.15 6.28
CA GLU A 326 3.58 20.82 5.03
C GLU A 326 3.52 22.34 5.20
N SER A 327 2.77 22.82 6.21
CA SER A 327 2.58 24.25 6.47
C SER A 327 3.89 25.00 6.75
N LYS A 328 4.91 24.30 7.28
CA LYS A 328 6.23 24.86 7.62
C LYS A 328 7.20 24.89 6.43
N LEU A 329 6.98 24.02 5.44
CA LEU A 329 7.87 23.84 4.30
C LEU A 329 7.32 24.41 2.99
N LYS A 330 6.03 24.75 2.92
CA LYS A 330 5.46 25.44 1.75
C LYS A 330 6.17 26.76 1.49
N GLY A 331 6.25 27.16 0.23
CA GLY A 331 6.92 28.38 -0.19
C GLY A 331 6.35 28.94 -1.48
N ASN A 332 6.70 30.20 -1.77
CA ASN A 332 6.27 30.86 -3.01
C ASN A 332 6.74 30.03 -4.23
N GLY A 333 5.88 29.92 -5.23
CA GLY A 333 6.17 29.18 -6.48
C GLY A 333 5.87 27.68 -6.44
N TYR A 334 5.61 27.05 -5.27
CA TYR A 334 5.32 25.62 -5.22
C TYR A 334 4.25 25.19 -4.18
N THR A 335 3.67 26.12 -3.43
CA THR A 335 2.72 25.84 -2.32
C THR A 335 1.59 24.87 -2.72
N LYS A 336 0.99 25.05 -3.90
CA LYS A 336 -0.15 24.25 -4.39
C LYS A 336 0.26 22.88 -4.93
N GLY A 337 1.55 22.59 -5.01
CA GLY A 337 2.09 21.33 -5.56
C GLY A 337 2.24 20.20 -4.54
N PHE A 338 1.75 20.35 -3.30
CA PHE A 338 1.89 19.31 -2.28
C PHE A 338 1.08 18.06 -2.64
N VAL A 339 1.75 16.91 -2.59
CA VAL A 339 1.15 15.59 -2.80
C VAL A 339 1.72 14.66 -1.73
N PRO A 340 0.91 14.13 -0.80
CA PRO A 340 1.39 13.21 0.23
C PRO A 340 2.16 12.03 -0.36
N CYS A 341 3.23 11.58 0.31
CA CYS A 341 4.06 10.49 -0.17
C CYS A 341 3.30 9.15 -0.30
N ASN A 342 2.26 8.98 0.51
CA ASN A 342 1.37 7.82 0.49
C ASN A 342 0.06 8.07 -0.27
N ALA A 343 -0.07 9.18 -1.02
CA ALA A 343 -1.23 9.39 -1.88
C ALA A 343 -1.32 8.20 -2.85
N ARG A 344 -2.51 7.61 -2.99
CA ARG A 344 -2.71 6.46 -3.89
C ARG A 344 -3.10 6.94 -5.28
N ALA A 345 -3.13 6.02 -6.25
CA ALA A 345 -3.29 6.26 -7.67
C ALA A 345 -4.20 7.45 -8.02
N THR A 346 -3.63 8.50 -8.60
CA THR A 346 -4.37 9.65 -9.10
C THR A 346 -3.74 10.16 -10.38
N ASN A 347 -4.56 10.46 -11.37
CA ASN A 347 -4.11 10.99 -12.66
C ASN A 347 -3.98 12.53 -12.65
N LYS A 348 -4.37 13.18 -11.55
CA LYS A 348 -4.44 14.65 -11.43
C LYS A 348 -3.08 15.36 -11.58
N HIS A 349 -1.97 14.65 -11.40
CA HIS A 349 -0.63 15.24 -11.38
C HIS A 349 0.22 14.91 -12.61
N ARG A 350 -0.35 14.30 -13.66
CA ARG A 350 0.36 13.86 -14.89
C ARG A 350 1.02 15.00 -15.68
N HIS A 351 0.70 16.25 -15.40
CA HIS A 351 1.34 17.42 -16.00
C HIS A 351 2.54 17.93 -15.21
N LYS A 352 2.82 17.41 -14.01
CA LYS A 352 3.88 17.88 -13.13
C LYS A 352 5.25 17.39 -13.60
N THR A 353 6.18 18.31 -13.82
CA THR A 353 7.53 18.01 -14.32
C THR A 353 8.64 18.34 -13.33
N ASN A 354 8.39 19.21 -12.35
CA ASN A 354 9.37 19.67 -11.36
C ASN A 354 9.01 19.07 -9.99
N LEU A 355 9.80 18.11 -9.52
CA LEU A 355 9.47 17.29 -8.36
C LEU A 355 10.48 17.49 -7.22
N ALA A 356 9.98 17.57 -5.96
CA ALA A 356 10.82 17.58 -4.77
C ALA A 356 10.33 16.54 -3.74
N TYR A 357 11.17 15.56 -3.43
CA TYR A 357 10.87 14.49 -2.46
C TYR A 357 11.74 14.67 -1.20
N MET A 358 11.17 15.29 -0.18
CA MET A 358 11.88 15.72 1.03
C MET A 358 11.72 14.76 2.21
N ILE A 359 11.70 13.47 1.95
CA ILE A 359 11.52 12.43 2.95
C ILE A 359 12.61 11.38 2.83
N ASP A 360 13.16 10.95 3.98
CA ASP A 360 13.83 9.66 4.10
C ASP A 360 12.81 8.67 4.68
N TYR A 361 12.24 7.83 3.82
CA TYR A 361 11.05 7.04 4.12
C TYR A 361 11.42 5.73 4.81
N TYR A 362 10.77 5.47 5.94
CA TYR A 362 10.91 4.24 6.70
C TYR A 362 9.54 3.72 7.12
N MET A 363 9.40 2.42 7.19
CA MET A 363 8.25 1.81 7.87
C MET A 363 8.25 2.27 9.35
N VAL A 364 7.06 2.54 9.86
CA VAL A 364 6.92 2.93 11.28
C VAL A 364 7.53 1.84 12.16
N PRO A 365 8.46 2.18 13.08
CA PRO A 365 9.22 1.17 13.85
C PRO A 365 8.35 0.18 14.62
N THR A 366 7.19 0.61 15.11
CA THR A 366 6.26 -0.28 15.82
C THR A 366 5.55 -1.25 14.87
N VAL A 367 5.18 -0.81 13.65
CA VAL A 367 4.62 -1.68 12.60
C VAL A 367 5.67 -2.70 12.17
N LYS A 368 6.90 -2.24 11.89
CA LYS A 368 8.03 -3.12 11.57
C LYS A 368 8.23 -4.18 12.65
N GLY A 369 8.36 -3.75 13.92
CA GLY A 369 8.57 -4.66 15.04
C GLY A 369 7.41 -5.66 15.23
N PHE A 370 6.16 -5.23 14.97
CA PHE A 370 5.00 -6.12 15.01
C PHE A 370 5.07 -7.21 13.93
N ILE A 371 5.45 -6.84 12.69
CA ILE A 371 5.60 -7.81 11.59
C ILE A 371 6.78 -8.73 11.87
N GLU A 372 7.93 -8.20 12.27
CA GLU A 372 9.15 -8.98 12.54
C GLU A 372 8.99 -9.95 13.73
N SER A 373 8.13 -9.63 14.70
CA SER A 373 7.81 -10.56 15.80
C SER A 373 7.11 -11.86 15.34
N ARG A 374 6.69 -11.91 14.08
CA ARG A 374 6.09 -13.08 13.44
C ARG A 374 7.06 -13.88 12.58
N GLY A 375 8.37 -13.69 12.77
CA GLY A 375 9.41 -14.48 12.14
C GLY A 375 9.81 -14.07 10.73
N VAL A 376 9.36 -12.91 10.24
CA VAL A 376 9.75 -12.37 8.93
C VAL A 376 10.63 -11.15 9.06
N THR A 377 11.54 -10.94 8.12
CA THR A 377 12.37 -9.74 8.03
C THR A 377 11.75 -8.73 7.10
N VAL A 378 11.64 -7.48 7.54
CA VAL A 378 11.13 -6.37 6.73
C VAL A 378 12.27 -5.69 5.99
N ASP A 379 12.21 -5.68 4.66
CA ASP A 379 13.15 -4.93 3.81
C ASP A 379 12.74 -3.45 3.76
N GLN A 380 13.40 -2.63 4.57
CA GLN A 380 13.15 -1.20 4.67
C GLN A 380 13.52 -0.42 3.40
N ASP A 381 14.47 -0.92 2.62
CA ASP A 381 14.95 -0.25 1.41
C ASP A 381 13.97 -0.49 0.26
N GLN A 382 13.51 -1.72 0.08
CA GLN A 382 12.45 -2.02 -0.88
C GLN A 382 11.13 -1.32 -0.54
N TYR A 383 10.76 -1.28 0.74
CA TYR A 383 9.59 -0.53 1.21
C TYR A 383 9.67 0.96 0.86
N ALA A 384 10.83 1.59 1.12
CA ALA A 384 11.05 3.00 0.82
C ALA A 384 11.09 3.27 -0.69
N LEU A 385 11.76 2.41 -1.45
CA LEU A 385 11.84 2.48 -2.90
C LEU A 385 10.47 2.39 -3.56
N SER A 386 9.64 1.43 -3.14
CA SER A 386 8.29 1.28 -3.66
C SER A 386 7.47 2.56 -3.50
N ALA A 387 7.50 3.17 -2.30
CA ALA A 387 6.79 4.42 -2.03
C ALA A 387 7.31 5.58 -2.91
N LEU A 388 8.63 5.70 -3.07
CA LEU A 388 9.26 6.75 -3.88
C LEU A 388 8.89 6.60 -5.36
N VAL A 389 9.05 5.41 -5.92
CA VAL A 389 8.78 5.13 -7.34
C VAL A 389 7.29 5.35 -7.64
N GLN A 390 6.39 4.83 -6.82
CA GLN A 390 4.96 5.07 -6.98
C GLN A 390 4.59 6.56 -6.92
N TRP A 391 5.26 7.34 -6.05
CA TRP A 391 5.02 8.79 -5.96
C TRP A 391 5.54 9.51 -7.22
N ILE A 392 6.73 9.18 -7.72
CA ILE A 392 7.30 9.74 -8.95
C ILE A 392 6.37 9.47 -10.14
N PHE A 393 5.83 8.27 -10.27
CA PHE A 393 4.93 7.89 -11.37
C PHE A 393 3.53 8.53 -11.34
N ARG A 394 3.24 9.39 -10.39
CA ARG A 394 2.05 10.28 -10.45
C ARG A 394 2.26 11.49 -11.33
N SER A 395 3.51 11.81 -11.65
CA SER A 395 3.94 12.97 -12.44
C SER A 395 3.93 12.69 -13.94
N ALA A 396 4.50 13.62 -14.70
CA ALA A 396 4.61 13.56 -16.16
C ALA A 396 5.40 12.34 -16.69
N ILE A 397 6.22 11.72 -15.84
CA ILE A 397 6.96 10.48 -16.19
C ILE A 397 6.02 9.34 -16.61
N ARG A 398 4.82 9.28 -16.06
CA ARG A 398 3.79 8.30 -16.43
C ARG A 398 3.40 8.38 -17.90
N ASP A 399 3.49 9.57 -18.50
CA ASP A 399 3.19 9.83 -19.90
C ASP A 399 4.46 9.82 -20.79
N GLY A 400 5.58 9.32 -20.25
CA GLY A 400 6.85 9.28 -20.97
C GLY A 400 7.47 10.66 -21.19
N LYS A 401 7.12 11.65 -20.36
CA LYS A 401 7.66 13.01 -20.43
C LYS A 401 8.78 13.21 -19.41
N PRO A 402 9.79 14.04 -19.73
CA PRO A 402 10.90 14.29 -18.83
C PRO A 402 10.49 15.01 -17.55
N ILE A 403 11.17 14.70 -16.46
CA ILE A 403 11.02 15.35 -15.16
C ILE A 403 12.37 15.75 -14.57
N THR A 404 12.35 16.82 -13.76
CA THR A 404 13.48 17.18 -12.90
C THR A 404 13.12 16.86 -11.44
N LEU A 405 14.03 16.21 -10.74
CA LEU A 405 13.75 15.63 -9.41
C LEU A 405 14.81 16.04 -8.39
N PHE A 406 14.38 16.72 -7.34
CA PHE A 406 15.18 17.04 -6.16
C PHE A 406 14.89 16.05 -5.04
N ILE A 407 15.90 15.24 -4.69
CA ILE A 407 15.86 14.30 -3.56
C ILE A 407 17.04 14.59 -2.67
N PRO A 408 16.91 15.42 -1.64
CA PRO A 408 18.04 15.72 -0.75
C PRO A 408 18.49 14.53 0.08
N SER A 409 17.61 13.58 0.44
CA SER A 409 18.03 12.35 1.15
C SER A 409 19.01 11.53 0.33
N GLU A 410 20.23 11.36 0.86
CA GLU A 410 21.28 10.55 0.24
C GLU A 410 20.82 9.10 0.05
N ARG A 411 20.18 8.50 1.08
CA ARG A 411 19.65 7.14 0.99
C ARG A 411 18.57 7.00 -0.09
N MET A 412 17.55 7.86 -0.09
CA MET A 412 16.46 7.76 -1.08
C MET A 412 16.97 7.98 -2.51
N ARG A 413 17.92 8.90 -2.67
CA ARG A 413 18.58 9.16 -3.96
C ARG A 413 19.38 7.94 -4.42
N GLY A 414 20.12 7.30 -3.50
CA GLY A 414 20.85 6.06 -3.77
C GLY A 414 19.95 4.90 -4.17
N LEU A 415 18.82 4.72 -3.48
CA LEU A 415 17.84 3.68 -3.81
C LEU A 415 17.25 3.89 -5.22
N LEU A 416 16.89 5.13 -5.57
CA LEU A 416 16.38 5.44 -6.91
C LEU A 416 17.43 5.20 -8.00
N LEU A 417 18.67 5.64 -7.79
CA LEU A 417 19.76 5.43 -8.75
C LEU A 417 20.06 3.95 -8.95
N GLY A 418 20.07 3.16 -7.88
CA GLY A 418 20.22 1.70 -7.97
C GLY A 418 19.09 1.01 -8.71
N TRP A 419 17.85 1.51 -8.56
CA TRP A 419 16.70 0.99 -9.29
C TRP A 419 16.73 1.37 -10.78
N LEU A 420 17.12 2.59 -11.11
CA LEU A 420 17.23 3.07 -12.50
C LEU A 420 18.33 2.37 -13.28
N ASN A 421 19.44 2.03 -12.61
CA ASN A 421 20.62 1.41 -13.20
C ASN A 421 20.96 0.13 -12.43
N PRO A 422 20.16 -0.94 -12.58
CA PRO A 422 20.45 -2.19 -11.90
C PRO A 422 21.79 -2.72 -12.43
N LYS A 423 22.69 -3.07 -11.50
CA LYS A 423 23.91 -3.79 -11.89
C LYS A 423 23.50 -5.11 -12.55
N PRO A 424 24.18 -5.55 -13.62
CA PRO A 424 23.93 -6.87 -14.18
C PRO A 424 23.99 -7.91 -13.03
N VAL A 425 22.98 -8.74 -12.91
CA VAL A 425 23.05 -9.90 -12.04
C VAL A 425 24.10 -10.81 -12.66
N GLU A 426 25.27 -10.93 -12.04
CA GLU A 426 26.19 -12.02 -12.37
C GLU A 426 25.40 -13.31 -12.07
N LEU A 427 24.93 -13.96 -13.10
CA LEU A 427 24.42 -15.32 -13.00
C LEU A 427 25.62 -16.15 -12.51
N ALA A 428 25.61 -16.49 -11.22
CA ALA A 428 26.49 -17.51 -10.70
C ALA A 428 26.15 -18.77 -11.49
N MET A 429 26.99 -19.08 -12.47
CA MET A 429 26.97 -20.36 -13.16
C MET A 429 27.22 -21.40 -12.06
N ALA A 430 26.15 -22.16 -11.74
CA ALA A 430 26.31 -23.33 -10.89
C ALA A 430 27.30 -24.27 -11.58
N ALA A 431 28.47 -24.42 -10.97
CA ALA A 431 29.45 -25.43 -11.31
C ALA A 431 29.00 -26.79 -10.77
#